data_030217ab148157e1d35c9a6a9a9f0b6f
#
_entry.id   030217ab148157e1d35c9a6a9a9f0b6f
#
_cell.length_a   1.000
_cell.length_b   1.000
_cell.length_c   1.000
_cell.angle_alpha   90.00
_cell.angle_beta   90.00
_cell.angle_gamma   90.00
#
_symmetry.space_group_name_H-M   'P 1'
#
loop_
_entity.id
_entity.type
_entity.pdbx_description
1 polymer ?
#
loop_
_entity_poly.entity_id
_entity_poly.type
_entity_poly.pdbx_seq_one_letter_code
_entity_poly.pdbx_strand_id
1 'polypeptide(L)'
;PILEGSGVYVKKINRFVKPAHGFNCVATANTKGQGSDDGKFIGTNVLNEAFLERFPITFEQKYPKPSVEEKILISTLKATSKDEIDFCKKLVTWADVIRKTYYDGGVDEIISTRRLVHITQAYSIFGQKIKAIEVCTNRFDDDTKNSFMELYTKVDAGATAEQISEQQRQADMSSQMDDNDSESDDSDAIYQS
;
A
#
# COMPACT_ATOMS: atom_id res chain seq x y z
N PRO A 1 16.63 -1.77 29.55
CA PRO A 1 17.09 -0.85 30.63
C PRO A 1 16.68 0.61 30.35
N ILE A 2 17.01 1.17 29.15
CA ILE A 2 16.76 2.60 28.88
C ILE A 2 15.26 2.94 28.79
N LEU A 3 14.44 2.05 28.27
CA LEU A 3 12.97 2.16 28.20
C LEU A 3 12.31 2.06 29.59
N GLU A 4 13.03 1.55 30.57
CA GLU A 4 12.59 1.40 31.96
C GLU A 4 13.20 2.48 32.87
N GLY A 5 13.76 3.53 32.29
CA GLY A 5 14.41 4.62 33.04
C GLY A 5 15.79 4.29 33.59
N SER A 6 16.30 3.07 33.33
CA SER A 6 17.66 2.68 33.71
C SER A 6 18.67 3.18 32.69
N GLY A 7 19.91 3.42 33.13
CA GLY A 7 20.97 3.79 32.20
C GLY A 7 21.49 2.62 31.38
N VAL A 8 22.26 2.92 30.37
CA VAL A 8 22.93 1.97 29.47
C VAL A 8 24.42 2.24 29.41
N TYR A 9 25.23 1.19 29.41
CA TYR A 9 26.66 1.32 29.21
C TYR A 9 26.98 1.35 27.70
N VAL A 10 27.47 2.47 27.25
CA VAL A 10 27.82 2.69 25.82
C VAL A 10 29.30 2.32 25.63
N LYS A 11 29.56 1.11 25.16
CA LYS A 11 30.92 0.55 24.99
C LYS A 11 31.81 1.45 24.12
N LYS A 12 31.27 2.06 23.07
CA LYS A 12 32.01 2.89 22.11
C LYS A 12 32.66 4.13 22.77
N ILE A 13 32.05 4.68 23.80
CA ILE A 13 32.55 5.86 24.53
C ILE A 13 32.98 5.51 25.95
N ASN A 14 32.96 4.23 26.29
CA ASN A 14 33.34 3.69 27.61
C ASN A 14 32.65 4.42 28.78
N ARG A 15 31.35 4.70 28.66
CA ARG A 15 30.62 5.45 29.67
C ARG A 15 29.22 4.85 29.93
N PHE A 16 28.80 4.94 31.19
CA PHE A 16 27.44 4.69 31.58
C PHE A 16 26.61 5.97 31.41
N VAL A 17 25.54 5.89 30.59
CA VAL A 17 24.68 7.02 30.26
C VAL A 17 23.29 6.75 30.84
N LYS A 18 22.78 7.68 31.63
CA LYS A 18 21.41 7.68 32.14
C LYS A 18 20.52 8.53 31.26
N PRO A 19 19.23 8.15 31.06
CA PRO A 19 18.28 9.02 30.37
C PRO A 19 18.10 10.33 31.16
N ALA A 20 18.04 11.44 30.44
CA ALA A 20 17.74 12.76 31.02
C ALA A 20 16.27 12.83 31.46
N HIS A 21 15.96 13.82 32.32
CA HIS A 21 14.56 14.09 32.65
C HIS A 21 13.75 14.43 31.40
N GLY A 22 12.58 13.78 31.24
CA GLY A 22 11.73 13.95 30.06
C GLY A 22 12.16 13.12 28.84
N PHE A 23 13.18 12.24 28.96
CA PHE A 23 13.53 11.30 27.90
C PHE A 23 12.32 10.43 27.54
N ASN A 24 12.06 10.32 26.25
CA ASN A 24 11.06 9.41 25.71
C ASN A 24 11.61 8.68 24.50
N CYS A 25 11.00 7.55 24.17
CA CYS A 25 11.39 6.72 23.03
C CYS A 25 10.17 6.48 22.13
N VAL A 26 10.33 6.77 20.85
CA VAL A 26 9.33 6.47 19.82
C VAL A 26 9.95 5.49 18.84
N ALA A 27 9.24 4.42 18.56
CA ALA A 27 9.63 3.43 17.56
C ALA A 27 8.64 3.42 16.40
N THR A 28 9.14 3.13 15.21
CA THR A 28 8.32 2.90 14.01
C THR A 28 8.60 1.49 13.48
N ALA A 29 7.57 0.80 13.04
CA ALA A 29 7.67 -0.52 12.45
C ALA A 29 6.66 -0.70 11.32
N ASN A 30 6.97 -1.55 10.36
CA ASN A 30 6.05 -1.92 9.27
C ASN A 30 5.10 -3.06 9.70
N THR A 31 5.46 -3.77 10.75
CA THR A 31 4.68 -4.85 11.36
C THR A 31 4.41 -4.49 12.82
N LYS A 32 3.38 -5.05 13.42
CA LYS A 32 3.08 -4.84 14.84
C LYS A 32 4.07 -5.59 15.78
N GLY A 33 5.26 -5.95 15.27
CA GLY A 33 6.26 -6.74 16.00
C GLY A 33 6.07 -8.25 15.86
N GLN A 34 5.05 -8.69 15.16
CA GLN A 34 4.70 -10.11 14.96
C GLN A 34 5.41 -10.75 13.76
N GLY A 35 6.29 -10.00 13.06
CA GLY A 35 6.88 -10.46 11.82
C GLY A 35 5.93 -10.32 10.64
N SER A 36 6.24 -10.99 9.53
CA SER A 36 5.41 -11.03 8.33
C SER A 36 5.04 -12.48 8.04
N ASP A 37 3.81 -12.86 8.37
CA ASP A 37 3.30 -14.21 8.09
C ASP A 37 3.08 -14.40 6.56
N ASP A 38 2.88 -13.31 5.83
CA ASP A 38 2.67 -13.27 4.37
C ASP A 38 3.97 -13.14 3.55
N GLY A 39 5.13 -13.15 4.19
CA GLY A 39 6.44 -13.05 3.54
C GLY A 39 6.76 -11.69 2.88
N LYS A 40 5.83 -10.71 2.92
CA LYS A 40 6.01 -9.40 2.28
C LYS A 40 7.10 -8.54 2.92
N PHE A 41 7.44 -8.82 4.16
CA PHE A 41 8.52 -8.14 4.90
C PHE A 41 9.60 -9.14 5.33
N ILE A 42 10.19 -9.82 4.34
CA ILE A 42 11.29 -10.77 4.56
C ILE A 42 12.41 -10.08 5.33
N GLY A 43 12.83 -10.68 6.43
CA GLY A 43 13.87 -10.14 7.32
C GLY A 43 13.34 -9.38 8.53
N THR A 44 12.03 -9.24 8.71
CA THR A 44 11.47 -8.78 9.99
C THR A 44 11.41 -9.95 10.97
N ASN A 45 12.21 -9.86 12.05
CA ASN A 45 12.12 -10.83 13.12
C ASN A 45 10.90 -10.54 14.01
N VAL A 46 10.28 -11.60 14.51
CA VAL A 46 9.30 -11.49 15.59
C VAL A 46 9.99 -10.87 16.80
N LEU A 47 9.49 -9.74 17.28
CA LEU A 47 10.03 -9.09 18.46
C LEU A 47 9.51 -9.82 19.71
N ASN A 48 10.35 -9.87 20.74
CA ASN A 48 9.97 -10.43 22.03
C ASN A 48 8.83 -9.60 22.64
N GLU A 49 7.78 -10.26 23.11
CA GLU A 49 6.60 -9.63 23.71
C GLU A 49 6.99 -8.71 24.88
N ALA A 50 7.88 -9.16 25.75
CA ALA A 50 8.39 -8.34 26.84
C ALA A 50 9.11 -7.06 26.38
N PHE A 51 9.63 -7.01 25.15
CA PHE A 51 10.15 -5.79 24.55
C PHE A 51 9.03 -4.89 24.06
N LEU A 52 7.99 -5.45 23.42
CA LEU A 52 6.83 -4.70 22.92
C LEU A 52 6.03 -4.06 24.07
N GLU A 53 5.87 -4.75 25.19
CA GLU A 53 5.20 -4.23 26.41
C GLU A 53 5.86 -2.97 26.99
N ARG A 54 7.14 -2.71 26.67
CA ARG A 54 7.83 -1.47 27.04
C ARG A 54 7.38 -0.25 26.26
N PHE A 55 6.57 -0.45 25.21
CA PHE A 55 5.90 0.60 24.45
C PHE A 55 4.40 0.58 24.75
N PRO A 56 3.95 1.23 25.82
CA PRO A 56 2.58 1.10 26.33
C PRO A 56 1.53 1.69 25.39
N ILE A 57 1.94 2.51 24.44
CA ILE A 57 1.05 3.14 23.45
C ILE A 57 1.47 2.67 22.06
N THR A 58 0.57 1.97 21.38
CA THR A 58 0.71 1.58 19.98
C THR A 58 -0.27 2.38 19.14
N PHE A 59 0.23 3.04 18.11
CA PHE A 59 -0.57 3.82 17.19
C PHE A 59 -0.41 3.30 15.77
N GLU A 60 -1.53 2.95 15.13
CA GLU A 60 -1.55 2.54 13.75
C GLU A 60 -1.75 3.76 12.83
N GLN A 61 -0.73 4.07 12.04
CA GLN A 61 -0.80 5.15 11.07
C GLN A 61 -1.48 4.65 9.80
N LYS A 62 -2.72 5.07 9.59
CA LYS A 62 -3.47 4.84 8.35
C LYS A 62 -2.98 5.77 7.23
N TYR A 63 -3.36 5.46 5.99
CA TYR A 63 -3.16 6.38 4.86
C TYR A 63 -3.83 7.73 5.14
N PRO A 64 -3.26 8.83 4.63
CA PRO A 64 -3.87 10.15 4.73
C PRO A 64 -5.26 10.16 4.07
N LYS A 65 -6.14 11.05 4.53
CA LYS A 65 -7.40 11.31 3.83
C LYS A 65 -7.11 11.77 2.39
N PRO A 66 -7.94 11.42 1.40
CA PRO A 66 -7.72 11.79 -0.01
C PRO A 66 -7.39 13.27 -0.19
N SER A 67 -8.11 14.17 0.46
CA SER A 67 -7.87 15.63 0.38
C SER A 67 -6.51 16.08 0.93
N VAL A 68 -5.92 15.31 1.85
CA VAL A 68 -4.57 15.58 2.38
C VAL A 68 -3.53 15.01 1.42
N GLU A 69 -3.77 13.83 0.88
CA GLU A 69 -2.88 13.18 -0.09
C GLU A 69 -2.79 13.99 -1.39
N GLU A 70 -3.92 14.51 -1.90
CA GLU A 70 -3.94 15.47 -3.01
C GLU A 70 -3.02 16.68 -2.76
N LYS A 71 -3.12 17.29 -1.58
CA LYS A 71 -2.27 18.44 -1.21
C LYS A 71 -0.79 18.07 -1.18
N ILE A 72 -0.45 16.87 -0.71
CA ILE A 72 0.94 16.37 -0.72
C ILE A 72 1.44 16.28 -2.17
N LEU A 73 0.66 15.67 -3.08
CA LEU A 73 1.05 15.51 -4.47
C LEU A 73 1.15 16.85 -5.21
N ILE A 74 0.16 17.73 -5.05
CA ILE A 74 0.15 19.07 -5.63
C ILE A 74 1.38 19.87 -5.17
N SER A 75 1.70 19.82 -3.88
CA SER A 75 2.88 20.49 -3.32
C SER A 75 4.19 19.89 -3.83
N THR A 76 4.26 18.55 -3.96
CA THR A 76 5.44 17.83 -4.48
C THR A 76 5.70 18.17 -5.94
N LEU A 77 4.66 18.15 -6.76
CA LEU A 77 4.73 18.49 -8.19
C LEU A 77 4.92 19.98 -8.41
N LYS A 78 4.59 20.83 -7.41
CA LYS A 78 4.44 22.29 -7.55
C LYS A 78 3.43 22.62 -8.64
N ALA A 79 2.35 21.84 -8.70
CA ALA A 79 1.33 21.92 -9.74
C ALA A 79 0.68 23.30 -9.76
N THR A 80 0.68 23.94 -10.91
CA THR A 80 0.08 25.27 -11.16
C THR A 80 -1.02 25.22 -12.20
N SER A 81 -0.93 24.29 -13.13
CA SER A 81 -1.92 24.09 -14.18
C SER A 81 -3.11 23.26 -13.69
N LYS A 82 -4.28 23.48 -14.30
CA LYS A 82 -5.49 22.69 -14.02
C LYS A 82 -5.27 21.20 -14.34
N ASP A 83 -4.50 20.89 -15.40
CA ASP A 83 -4.20 19.53 -15.83
C ASP A 83 -3.33 18.79 -14.81
N GLU A 84 -2.31 19.43 -14.25
CA GLU A 84 -1.46 18.86 -13.22
C GLU A 84 -2.21 18.61 -11.90
N ILE A 85 -3.10 19.54 -11.53
CA ILE A 85 -3.95 19.40 -10.34
C ILE A 85 -4.93 18.22 -10.54
N ASP A 86 -5.53 18.10 -11.72
CA ASP A 86 -6.42 17.00 -12.08
C ASP A 86 -5.69 15.66 -12.08
N PHE A 87 -4.47 15.63 -12.61
CA PHE A 87 -3.61 14.45 -12.52
C PHE A 87 -3.36 13.99 -11.09
N CYS A 88 -3.02 14.91 -10.18
CA CYS A 88 -2.83 14.58 -8.76
C CYS A 88 -4.10 13.99 -8.13
N LYS A 89 -5.29 14.53 -8.42
CA LYS A 89 -6.57 14.01 -7.93
C LYS A 89 -6.85 12.60 -8.47
N LYS A 90 -6.64 12.38 -9.75
CA LYS A 90 -6.82 11.08 -10.39
C LYS A 90 -5.88 10.03 -9.83
N LEU A 91 -4.63 10.39 -9.54
CA LEU A 91 -3.68 9.49 -8.86
C LEU A 91 -4.18 9.08 -7.47
N VAL A 92 -4.75 10.00 -6.70
CA VAL A 92 -5.30 9.67 -5.37
C VAL A 92 -6.50 8.75 -5.50
N THR A 93 -7.43 9.03 -6.42
CA THR A 93 -8.59 8.16 -6.70
C THR A 93 -8.14 6.75 -7.11
N TRP A 94 -7.18 6.65 -8.03
CA TRP A 94 -6.60 5.40 -8.49
C TRP A 94 -6.00 4.59 -7.34
N ALA A 95 -5.19 5.23 -6.49
CA ALA A 95 -4.59 4.55 -5.34
C ALA A 95 -5.61 4.12 -4.30
N ASP A 96 -6.68 4.90 -4.10
CA ASP A 96 -7.76 4.55 -3.16
C ASP A 96 -8.50 3.27 -3.60
N VAL A 97 -8.80 3.14 -4.91
CA VAL A 97 -9.40 1.92 -5.46
C VAL A 97 -8.49 0.71 -5.28
N ILE A 98 -7.20 0.83 -5.64
CA ILE A 98 -6.24 -0.27 -5.47
C ILE A 98 -6.13 -0.70 -4.00
N ARG A 99 -6.08 0.26 -3.08
CA ARG A 99 -6.00 -0.03 -1.63
C ARG A 99 -7.25 -0.77 -1.13
N LYS A 100 -8.44 -0.38 -1.59
CA LYS A 100 -9.69 -1.09 -1.27
C LYS A 100 -9.64 -2.51 -1.79
N THR A 101 -9.31 -2.70 -3.06
CA THR A 101 -9.17 -4.04 -3.66
C THR A 101 -8.12 -4.89 -2.94
N TYR A 102 -7.00 -4.30 -2.51
CA TYR A 102 -5.98 -4.98 -1.72
C TYR A 102 -6.51 -5.46 -0.35
N TYR A 103 -7.24 -4.60 0.37
CA TYR A 103 -7.82 -4.98 1.66
C TYR A 103 -8.97 -5.98 1.53
N ASP A 104 -9.63 -6.01 0.40
CA ASP A 104 -10.67 -7.00 0.06
C ASP A 104 -10.06 -8.32 -0.48
N GLY A 105 -8.73 -8.40 -0.60
CA GLY A 105 -8.01 -9.60 -1.05
C GLY A 105 -7.96 -9.81 -2.56
N GLY A 106 -8.39 -8.83 -3.35
CA GLY A 106 -8.43 -8.94 -4.81
C GLY A 106 -7.10 -8.67 -5.53
N VAL A 107 -6.12 -8.08 -4.86
CA VAL A 107 -4.75 -7.88 -5.38
C VAL A 107 -3.73 -8.03 -4.27
N ASP A 108 -2.52 -8.46 -4.63
CA ASP A 108 -1.43 -8.70 -3.67
C ASP A 108 -0.51 -7.49 -3.47
N GLU A 109 -0.60 -6.49 -4.32
CA GLU A 109 0.24 -5.30 -4.29
C GLU A 109 -0.57 -4.03 -3.97
N ILE A 110 0.11 -3.05 -3.39
CA ILE A 110 -0.52 -1.80 -2.93
C ILE A 110 0.22 -0.57 -3.43
N ILE A 111 -0.52 0.48 -3.72
CA ILE A 111 0.04 1.80 -4.05
C ILE A 111 0.07 2.68 -2.80
N SER A 112 1.26 2.90 -2.25
CA SER A 112 1.47 3.77 -1.10
C SER A 112 1.51 5.25 -1.51
N THR A 113 1.28 6.16 -0.55
CA THR A 113 1.49 7.61 -0.73
C THR A 113 2.91 7.93 -1.24
N ARG A 114 3.93 7.19 -0.76
CA ARG A 114 5.31 7.33 -1.27
C ARG A 114 5.40 6.99 -2.75
N ARG A 115 4.68 5.96 -3.22
CA ARG A 115 4.64 5.61 -4.64
C ARG A 115 4.00 6.72 -5.46
N LEU A 116 2.92 7.33 -4.98
CA LEU A 116 2.28 8.47 -5.63
C LEU A 116 3.23 9.68 -5.74
N VAL A 117 3.98 9.97 -4.68
CA VAL A 117 5.03 11.02 -4.69
C VAL A 117 6.08 10.70 -5.76
N HIS A 118 6.55 9.46 -5.87
CA HIS A 118 7.51 9.08 -6.91
C HIS A 118 6.92 9.23 -8.32
N ILE A 119 5.63 8.91 -8.53
CA ILE A 119 4.95 9.11 -9.81
C ILE A 119 4.90 10.60 -10.18
N THR A 120 4.57 11.48 -9.24
CA THR A 120 4.57 12.93 -9.51
C THR A 120 5.97 13.47 -9.81
N GLN A 121 6.99 12.97 -9.14
CA GLN A 121 8.39 13.29 -9.45
C GLN A 121 8.81 12.77 -10.83
N ALA A 122 8.44 11.54 -11.18
CA ALA A 122 8.68 10.99 -12.51
C ALA A 122 7.95 11.80 -13.60
N TYR A 123 6.71 12.21 -13.32
CA TYR A 123 5.97 13.09 -14.24
C TYR A 123 6.68 14.43 -14.47
N SER A 124 7.25 15.04 -13.43
CA SER A 124 8.02 16.29 -13.59
C SER A 124 9.26 16.12 -14.46
N ILE A 125 9.78 14.89 -14.60
CA ILE A 125 10.95 14.58 -15.45
C ILE A 125 10.53 14.25 -16.87
N PHE A 126 9.51 13.37 -17.04
CA PHE A 126 9.13 12.84 -18.35
C PHE A 126 8.05 13.65 -19.07
N GLY A 127 7.27 14.45 -18.36
CA GLY A 127 6.15 15.22 -18.92
C GLY A 127 4.96 14.36 -19.39
N GLN A 128 4.98 13.04 -19.17
CA GLN A 128 3.99 12.08 -19.64
C GLN A 128 3.41 11.29 -18.49
N LYS A 129 2.08 11.39 -18.26
CA LYS A 129 1.36 10.77 -17.14
C LYS A 129 1.52 9.25 -17.12
N ILE A 130 1.19 8.60 -18.24
CA ILE A 130 1.27 7.14 -18.40
C ILE A 130 2.70 6.64 -18.18
N LYS A 131 3.69 7.31 -18.79
CA LYS A 131 5.10 6.93 -18.62
C LYS A 131 5.56 7.03 -17.16
N ALA A 132 5.14 8.08 -16.45
CA ALA A 132 5.47 8.27 -15.05
C ALA A 132 4.89 7.14 -14.15
N ILE A 133 3.65 6.71 -14.43
CA ILE A 133 3.02 5.58 -13.72
C ILE A 133 3.75 4.28 -14.06
N GLU A 134 3.97 4.01 -15.34
CA GLU A 134 4.64 2.80 -15.82
C GLU A 134 6.00 2.59 -15.15
N VAL A 135 6.90 3.59 -15.19
CA VAL A 135 8.26 3.44 -14.61
C VAL A 135 8.23 3.24 -13.10
N CYS A 136 7.22 3.77 -12.42
CA CYS A 136 7.05 3.59 -10.97
C CYS A 136 6.36 2.29 -10.58
N THR A 137 5.77 1.56 -11.54
CA THR A 137 5.09 0.27 -11.33
C THR A 137 5.86 -0.91 -11.90
N ASN A 138 6.96 -0.69 -12.64
CA ASN A 138 7.78 -1.74 -13.27
C ASN A 138 8.36 -2.82 -12.33
N ARG A 139 8.35 -2.60 -11.02
CA ARG A 139 8.78 -3.62 -10.05
C ARG A 139 7.71 -4.67 -9.75
N PHE A 140 6.47 -4.42 -10.11
CA PHE A 140 5.39 -5.39 -9.97
C PHE A 140 5.47 -6.41 -11.10
N ASP A 141 4.84 -7.53 -10.93
CA ASP A 141 4.65 -8.50 -12.02
C ASP A 141 3.80 -7.90 -13.15
N ASP A 142 3.88 -8.50 -14.32
CA ASP A 142 3.26 -7.94 -15.52
C ASP A 142 1.73 -7.88 -15.42
N ASP A 143 1.10 -8.87 -14.80
CA ASP A 143 -0.36 -8.93 -14.66
C ASP A 143 -0.86 -7.83 -13.72
N THR A 144 -0.24 -7.67 -12.56
CA THR A 144 -0.52 -6.59 -11.61
C THR A 144 -0.27 -5.21 -12.24
N LYS A 145 0.84 -5.05 -12.94
CA LYS A 145 1.17 -3.81 -13.64
C LYS A 145 0.12 -3.45 -14.68
N ASN A 146 -0.26 -4.40 -15.53
CA ASN A 146 -1.27 -4.20 -16.58
C ASN A 146 -2.62 -3.82 -15.96
N SER A 147 -3.06 -4.55 -14.93
CA SER A 147 -4.30 -4.25 -14.20
C SER A 147 -4.29 -2.84 -13.62
N PHE A 148 -3.17 -2.41 -13.03
CA PHE A 148 -3.05 -1.05 -12.49
C PHE A 148 -3.06 0.02 -13.58
N MET A 149 -2.45 -0.23 -14.73
CA MET A 149 -2.46 0.69 -15.88
C MET A 149 -3.86 0.82 -16.49
N GLU A 150 -4.58 -0.29 -16.67
CA GLU A 150 -5.96 -0.30 -17.15
C GLU A 150 -6.88 0.46 -16.19
N LEU A 151 -6.73 0.22 -14.87
CA LEU A 151 -7.47 0.93 -13.85
C LEU A 151 -7.23 2.45 -13.93
N TYR A 152 -5.96 2.87 -14.12
CA TYR A 152 -5.66 4.29 -14.27
C TYR A 152 -6.33 4.87 -15.52
N THR A 153 -6.36 4.15 -16.64
CA THR A 153 -7.03 4.59 -17.86
C THR A 153 -8.54 4.82 -17.63
N LYS A 154 -9.19 3.93 -16.86
CA LYS A 154 -10.60 4.12 -16.47
C LYS A 154 -10.80 5.37 -15.61
N VAL A 155 -9.93 5.60 -14.61
CA VAL A 155 -9.96 6.80 -13.77
C VAL A 155 -9.71 8.07 -14.58
N ASP A 156 -8.76 8.03 -15.51
CA ASP A 156 -8.44 9.19 -16.37
C ASP A 156 -9.58 9.53 -17.33
N ALA A 157 -10.34 8.54 -17.77
CA ALA A 157 -11.56 8.71 -18.57
C ALA A 157 -12.76 9.27 -17.77
N GLY A 158 -12.62 9.49 -16.46
CA GLY A 158 -13.64 10.10 -15.61
C GLY A 158 -14.55 9.11 -14.87
N ALA A 159 -14.20 7.82 -14.85
CA ALA A 159 -14.90 6.85 -14.00
C ALA A 159 -14.69 7.15 -12.51
N THR A 160 -15.77 7.15 -11.73
CA THR A 160 -15.67 7.35 -10.28
C THR A 160 -15.20 6.09 -9.58
N ALA A 161 -14.59 6.24 -8.39
CA ALA A 161 -14.13 5.09 -7.58
C ALA A 161 -15.27 4.10 -7.27
N GLU A 162 -16.49 4.59 -7.07
CA GLU A 162 -17.68 3.78 -6.81
C GLU A 162 -18.08 2.94 -8.02
N GLN A 163 -18.12 3.55 -9.22
CA GLN A 163 -18.42 2.85 -10.48
C GLN A 163 -17.39 1.76 -10.80
N ILE A 164 -16.11 2.04 -10.55
CA ILE A 164 -15.03 1.08 -10.77
C ILE A 164 -15.14 -0.10 -9.78
N SER A 165 -15.38 0.18 -8.50
CA SER A 165 -15.56 -0.86 -7.48
C SER A 165 -16.76 -1.76 -7.75
N GLU A 166 -17.83 -1.20 -8.29
CA GLU A 166 -19.04 -1.96 -8.64
C GLU A 166 -18.84 -2.82 -9.87
N GLN A 167 -18.14 -2.33 -10.90
CA GLN A 167 -17.75 -3.11 -12.08
C GLN A 167 -16.80 -4.26 -11.73
N GLN A 168 -15.85 -4.06 -10.83
CA GLN A 168 -14.96 -5.12 -10.36
C GLN A 168 -15.71 -6.21 -9.62
N ARG A 169 -16.60 -5.86 -8.67
CA ARG A 169 -17.45 -6.84 -7.98
C ARG A 169 -18.32 -7.65 -8.92
N GLN A 170 -18.89 -7.03 -9.96
CA GLN A 170 -19.69 -7.72 -10.97
C GLN A 170 -18.85 -8.66 -11.83
N ALA A 171 -17.62 -8.27 -12.18
CA ALA A 171 -16.70 -9.11 -12.94
C ALA A 171 -16.26 -10.33 -12.11
N ASP A 172 -15.92 -10.14 -10.83
CA ASP A 172 -15.53 -11.22 -9.92
C ASP A 172 -16.68 -12.20 -9.68
N MET A 173 -17.92 -11.72 -9.56
CA MET A 173 -19.11 -12.57 -9.43
C MET A 173 -19.40 -13.38 -10.71
N SER A 174 -19.18 -12.81 -11.90
CA SER A 174 -19.38 -13.54 -13.16
C SER A 174 -18.33 -14.62 -13.37
N SER A 175 -17.06 -14.35 -13.02
CA SER A 175 -15.99 -15.36 -13.10
C SER A 175 -16.22 -16.55 -12.18
N GLN A 176 -16.77 -16.33 -10.97
CA GLN A 176 -17.11 -17.43 -10.04
C GLN A 176 -18.32 -18.27 -10.49
N MET A 177 -19.22 -17.72 -11.31
CA MET A 177 -20.33 -18.46 -11.89
C MET A 177 -19.88 -19.38 -13.03
N ASP A 178 -18.97 -18.90 -13.88
CA ASP A 178 -18.42 -19.69 -15.00
C ASP A 178 -17.56 -20.89 -14.53
N ASP A 179 -16.82 -20.74 -13.41
CA ASP A 179 -16.04 -21.84 -12.83
C ASP A 179 -16.92 -22.94 -12.20
N ASN A 180 -18.07 -22.58 -11.64
CA ASN A 180 -19.00 -23.56 -11.06
C ASN A 180 -19.78 -24.37 -12.11
N ASP A 181 -20.05 -23.82 -13.28
CA ASP A 181 -20.73 -24.55 -14.37
C ASP A 181 -19.79 -25.54 -15.10
N SER A 182 -18.46 -25.34 -15.03
CA SER A 182 -17.49 -26.25 -15.63
C SER A 182 -17.20 -27.51 -14.79
N GLU A 183 -17.45 -27.49 -13.48
CA GLU A 183 -17.29 -28.67 -12.60
C GLU A 183 -18.51 -29.63 -12.59
N SER A 184 -19.66 -29.20 -13.11
CA SER A 184 -20.86 -30.02 -13.09
C SER A 184 -21.00 -31.02 -14.30
N ASP A 185 -20.18 -30.86 -15.34
CA ASP A 185 -20.31 -31.69 -16.58
C ASP A 185 -19.41 -32.92 -16.57
N ASP A 186 -18.46 -33.06 -15.63
CA ASP A 186 -17.54 -34.22 -15.56
C ASP A 186 -18.01 -35.36 -14.64
N SER A 187 -19.15 -35.23 -13.96
CA SER A 187 -19.63 -36.24 -13.02
C SER A 187 -20.57 -37.32 -13.61
N ASP A 188 -21.09 -37.14 -14.82
CA ASP A 188 -22.03 -38.06 -15.43
C ASP A 188 -21.44 -39.11 -16.40
N ALA A 189 -20.10 -39.11 -16.58
CA ALA A 189 -19.44 -40.00 -17.54
C ALA A 189 -18.91 -41.35 -16.97
N ILE A 190 -19.12 -41.67 -15.68
CA ILE A 190 -18.51 -42.86 -15.03
C ILE A 190 -19.52 -43.97 -14.70
N TYR A 191 -20.78 -43.90 -15.08
CA TYR A 191 -21.76 -44.98 -14.85
C TYR A 191 -22.39 -45.52 -16.12
N GLN A 192 -21.60 -45.97 -17.13
CA GLN A 192 -22.03 -46.92 -18.15
C GLN A 192 -20.82 -47.67 -18.73
N SER A 193 -20.40 -48.75 -18.04
CA SER A 193 -19.80 -49.95 -18.70
C SER A 193 -19.71 -51.09 -17.68
#